data_fd57b53f4e9f0fc7a68b3f46dce07166
#
_entry.id   fd57b53f4e9f0fc7a68b3f46dce07166
#
_cell.length_a   1.000
_cell.length_b   1.000
_cell.length_c   1.000
_cell.angle_alpha   90.00
_cell.angle_beta   90.00
_cell.angle_gamma   90.00
#
_symmetry.space_group_name_H-M   'P 1'
#
loop_
_entity.id
_entity.type
_entity.pdbx_description
1 polymer ?
#
loop_
_entity_poly.entity_id
_entity_poly.type
_entity_poly.pdbx_seq_one_letter_code
_entity_poly.pdbx_strand_id
1 'polypeptide(L)'
;MTLRSALAKLPAYTPGKPASAPPGVTAYKISSNENPFPPLPSVLDAVQAAAGEMNRYPDMGVTELTATLAARLDVPPDRLAFGPGSVG
;
A
#
# COMPACT_ATOMS: atom_id res chain seq x y z
N MET A 1 16.27 11.91 18.88
CA MET A 1 15.39 10.77 19.20
C MET A 1 16.21 9.50 19.17
N THR A 2 16.38 8.83 20.32
CA THR A 2 17.21 7.61 20.39
C THR A 2 16.31 6.38 20.20
N LEU A 3 16.57 5.60 19.17
CA LEU A 3 15.88 4.33 18.96
C LEU A 3 16.26 3.35 20.08
N ARG A 4 15.34 2.48 20.47
CA ARG A 4 15.64 1.41 21.44
C ARG A 4 16.79 0.56 20.88
N SER A 5 17.77 0.22 21.74
CA SER A 5 18.95 -0.56 21.34
C SER A 5 18.61 -1.90 20.64
N ALA A 6 17.46 -2.48 20.97
CA ALA A 6 16.97 -3.68 20.28
C ALA A 6 16.68 -3.44 18.80
N LEU A 7 16.23 -2.24 18.41
CA LEU A 7 15.93 -1.92 16.99
C LEU A 7 17.19 -1.73 16.15
N ALA A 8 18.31 -1.31 16.78
CA ALA A 8 19.59 -1.16 16.08
C ALA A 8 20.18 -2.49 15.58
N LYS A 9 19.71 -3.62 16.13
CA LYS A 9 20.13 -4.97 15.78
C LYS A 9 19.27 -5.64 14.71
N LEU A 10 18.17 -5.00 14.30
CA LEU A 10 17.32 -5.55 13.25
C LEU A 10 17.99 -5.35 11.87
N PRO A 11 18.01 -6.39 11.02
CA PRO A 11 18.49 -6.22 9.65
C PRO A 11 17.61 -5.24 8.90
N ALA A 12 18.20 -4.44 8.03
CA ALA A 12 17.45 -3.56 7.15
C ALA A 12 16.54 -4.39 6.24
N TYR A 13 15.35 -3.86 5.96
CA TYR A 13 14.43 -4.47 5.00
C TYR A 13 15.09 -4.55 3.61
N THR A 14 15.07 -5.73 3.02
CA THR A 14 15.58 -5.96 1.66
C THR A 14 14.38 -6.16 0.73
N PRO A 15 14.14 -5.23 -0.22
CA PRO A 15 13.06 -5.38 -1.20
C PRO A 15 13.24 -6.63 -2.07
N GLY A 16 12.12 -7.21 -2.49
CA GLY A 16 12.13 -8.30 -3.47
C GLY A 16 12.73 -7.84 -4.81
N LYS A 17 13.47 -8.73 -5.48
CA LYS A 17 14.06 -8.46 -6.80
C LYS A 17 13.05 -8.80 -7.91
N PRO A 18 13.10 -8.12 -9.07
CA PRO A 18 12.36 -8.53 -10.25
C PRO A 18 12.73 -9.96 -10.68
N ALA A 19 11.78 -10.67 -11.28
CA ALA A 19 12.08 -11.93 -11.94
C ALA A 19 12.84 -11.66 -13.23
N SER A 20 13.87 -12.45 -13.51
CA SER A 20 14.65 -12.37 -14.74
C SER A 20 14.81 -13.75 -15.36
N ALA A 21 14.81 -13.81 -16.70
CA ALA A 21 15.03 -15.04 -17.45
C ALA A 21 15.85 -14.77 -18.72
N PRO A 22 16.51 -15.79 -19.28
CA PRO A 22 17.14 -15.69 -20.59
C PRO A 22 16.15 -15.35 -21.69
N PRO A 23 16.60 -14.85 -22.84
CA PRO A 23 15.75 -14.60 -23.98
C PRO A 23 14.90 -15.83 -24.38
N GLY A 24 13.63 -15.64 -24.67
CA GLY A 24 12.69 -16.69 -25.05
C GLY A 24 12.07 -17.48 -23.90
N VAL A 25 12.44 -17.17 -22.65
CA VAL A 25 11.84 -17.78 -21.43
C VAL A 25 11.01 -16.74 -20.69
N THR A 26 9.79 -17.09 -20.33
CA THR A 26 8.94 -16.22 -19.50
C THR A 26 9.31 -16.37 -18.03
N ALA A 27 9.70 -15.27 -17.40
CA ALA A 27 10.00 -15.23 -15.98
C ALA A 27 8.74 -14.95 -15.16
N TYR A 28 8.51 -15.76 -14.14
CA TYR A 28 7.42 -15.54 -13.18
C TYR A 28 8.00 -15.24 -11.80
N LYS A 29 7.58 -14.12 -11.22
CA LYS A 29 7.92 -13.78 -9.83
C LYS A 29 6.93 -14.48 -8.91
N ILE A 30 7.44 -15.39 -8.10
CA ILE A 30 6.66 -16.15 -7.11
C ILE A 30 7.08 -15.83 -5.67
N SER A 31 7.93 -14.79 -5.51
CA SER A 31 8.41 -14.29 -4.22
C SER A 31 7.68 -13.01 -3.89
N SER A 32 6.89 -12.88 -2.96
CA SER A 32 6.04 -11.78 -2.53
C SER A 32 4.57 -12.15 -2.66
N ASN A 33 3.79 -11.77 -1.69
CA ASN A 33 2.35 -12.02 -1.71
C ASN A 33 1.68 -10.95 -2.59
N GLU A 34 1.57 -11.24 -3.88
CA GLU A 34 0.88 -10.40 -4.84
C GLU A 34 -0.48 -10.99 -5.18
N ASN A 35 -1.50 -10.14 -5.27
CA ASN A 35 -2.81 -10.57 -5.72
C ASN A 35 -2.75 -10.86 -7.23
N PRO A 36 -3.04 -12.09 -7.70
CA PRO A 36 -3.00 -12.44 -9.13
C PRO A 36 -4.16 -11.84 -9.92
N PHE A 37 -5.21 -11.37 -9.26
CA PHE A 37 -6.37 -10.78 -9.92
C PHE A 37 -6.16 -9.28 -10.13
N PRO A 38 -6.56 -8.74 -11.31
CA PRO A 38 -6.51 -7.31 -11.55
C PRO A 38 -7.49 -6.56 -10.63
N PRO A 39 -7.30 -5.24 -10.45
CA PRO A 39 -8.28 -4.41 -9.76
C PRO A 39 -9.66 -4.50 -10.42
N LEU A 40 -10.70 -4.33 -9.62
CA LEU A 40 -12.07 -4.23 -10.15
C LEU A 40 -12.19 -3.05 -11.12
N PRO A 41 -12.99 -3.16 -12.19
CA PRO A 41 -13.19 -2.05 -13.13
C PRO A 41 -13.58 -0.73 -12.46
N SER A 42 -14.50 -0.76 -11.49
CA SER A 42 -14.91 0.42 -10.73
C SER A 42 -13.77 1.08 -9.94
N VAL A 43 -12.77 0.32 -9.50
CA VAL A 43 -11.58 0.85 -8.84
C VAL A 43 -10.69 1.55 -9.86
N LEU A 44 -10.52 0.98 -11.04
CA LEU A 44 -9.76 1.61 -12.13
C LEU A 44 -10.40 2.93 -12.56
N ASP A 45 -11.73 2.96 -12.72
CA ASP A 45 -12.47 4.17 -13.07
C ASP A 45 -12.27 5.27 -12.00
N ALA A 46 -12.34 4.92 -10.72
CA ALA A 46 -12.10 5.85 -9.62
C ALA A 46 -10.67 6.40 -9.62
N VAL A 47 -9.67 5.56 -9.87
CA VAL A 47 -8.26 5.99 -9.98
C VAL A 47 -8.07 6.93 -11.17
N GLN A 48 -8.67 6.64 -12.32
CA GLN A 48 -8.59 7.51 -13.51
C GLN A 48 -9.23 8.87 -13.25
N ALA A 49 -10.38 8.91 -12.60
CA ALA A 49 -11.04 10.16 -12.22
C ALA A 49 -10.16 10.99 -11.27
N ALA A 50 -9.60 10.37 -10.24
CA ALA A 50 -8.74 11.03 -9.27
C ALA A 50 -7.41 11.52 -9.87
N ALA A 51 -6.93 10.90 -10.94
CA ALA A 51 -5.69 11.31 -11.63
C ALA A 51 -5.76 12.74 -12.16
N GLY A 52 -6.94 13.26 -12.48
CA GLY A 52 -7.15 14.64 -12.90
C GLY A 52 -6.87 15.68 -11.81
N GLU A 53 -6.80 15.28 -10.56
CA GLU A 53 -6.62 16.16 -9.40
C GLU A 53 -5.26 16.00 -8.70
N MET A 54 -4.31 15.28 -9.29
CA MET A 54 -2.99 15.01 -8.70
C MET A 54 -2.15 16.26 -8.42
N ASN A 55 -2.50 17.41 -9.00
CA ASN A 55 -1.88 18.70 -8.74
C ASN A 55 -2.36 19.37 -7.44
N ARG A 56 -3.32 18.77 -6.75
CA ARG A 56 -3.87 19.28 -5.48
C ARG A 56 -3.36 18.43 -4.32
N TYR A 57 -3.24 19.06 -3.15
CA TYR A 57 -2.90 18.32 -1.94
C TYR A 57 -4.03 17.34 -1.57
N PRO A 58 -3.69 16.12 -1.13
CA PRO A 58 -4.67 15.20 -0.58
C PRO A 58 -5.19 15.67 0.78
N ASP A 59 -6.27 15.06 1.25
CA ASP A 59 -6.72 15.23 2.64
C ASP A 59 -5.68 14.65 3.61
N MET A 60 -4.90 15.53 4.21
CA MET A 60 -3.83 15.17 5.15
C MET A 60 -4.34 14.48 6.42
N GLY A 61 -5.60 14.72 6.78
CA GLY A 61 -6.25 14.08 7.92
C GLY A 61 -6.84 12.72 7.62
N VAL A 62 -6.85 12.31 6.34
CA VAL A 62 -7.49 11.05 5.88
C VAL A 62 -8.93 10.93 6.41
N THR A 63 -9.64 12.05 6.49
CA THR A 63 -10.90 12.18 7.24
C THR A 63 -12.02 11.37 6.60
N GLU A 64 -12.21 11.52 5.29
CA GLU A 64 -13.28 10.84 4.55
C GLU A 64 -13.09 9.32 4.53
N LEU A 65 -11.86 8.86 4.26
CA LEU A 65 -11.53 7.43 4.28
C LEU A 65 -11.72 6.83 5.67
N THR A 66 -11.30 7.56 6.72
CA THR A 66 -11.49 7.13 8.11
C THR A 66 -12.96 6.95 8.43
N ALA A 67 -13.80 7.93 8.10
CA ALA A 67 -15.25 7.84 8.35
C ALA A 67 -15.89 6.66 7.59
N THR A 68 -15.54 6.49 6.33
CA THR A 68 -16.07 5.42 5.49
C THR A 68 -15.69 4.03 6.02
N LEU A 69 -14.42 3.83 6.37
CA LEU A 69 -13.95 2.55 6.89
C LEU A 69 -14.46 2.26 8.30
N ALA A 70 -14.51 3.26 9.18
CA ALA A 70 -15.08 3.12 10.51
C ALA A 70 -16.53 2.63 10.46
N ALA A 71 -17.34 3.24 9.60
CA ALA A 71 -18.72 2.82 9.39
C ALA A 71 -18.84 1.41 8.79
N ARG A 72 -17.98 1.08 7.82
CA ARG A 72 -18.01 -0.23 7.15
C ARG A 72 -17.55 -1.37 8.05
N LEU A 73 -16.60 -1.11 8.94
CA LEU A 73 -16.02 -2.11 9.84
C LEU A 73 -16.72 -2.15 11.21
N ASP A 74 -17.66 -1.23 11.43
CA ASP A 74 -18.37 -1.06 12.72
C ASP A 74 -17.38 -0.86 13.89
N VAL A 75 -16.41 0.05 13.68
CA VAL A 75 -15.42 0.40 14.71
C VAL A 75 -15.37 1.92 14.91
N PRO A 76 -15.00 2.40 16.09
CA PRO A 76 -14.76 3.83 16.31
C PRO A 76 -13.61 4.35 15.41
N PRO A 77 -13.71 5.58 14.87
CA PRO A 77 -12.67 6.17 14.00
C PRO A 77 -11.27 6.22 14.63
N ASP A 78 -11.17 6.39 15.94
CA ASP A 78 -9.92 6.43 16.69
C ASP A 78 -9.21 5.06 16.83
N ARG A 79 -9.85 4.01 16.36
CA ARG A 79 -9.25 2.67 16.25
C ARG A 79 -8.60 2.40 14.91
N LEU A 80 -8.66 3.35 13.98
CA LEU A 80 -8.05 3.24 12.66
C LEU A 80 -6.78 4.06 12.58
N ALA A 81 -5.73 3.46 12.02
CA ALA A 81 -4.48 4.14 11.68
C ALA A 81 -4.13 3.84 10.21
N PHE A 82 -3.60 4.83 9.52
CA PHE A 82 -3.25 4.73 8.11
C PHE A 82 -1.76 4.92 7.92
N GLY A 83 -1.19 4.20 6.97
CA GLY A 83 0.22 4.30 6.61
C GLY A 83 0.46 3.90 5.16
N PRO A 84 1.64 4.21 4.60
CA PRO A 84 1.99 3.89 3.22
C PRO A 84 2.36 2.41 3.08
N GLY A 85 1.37 1.57 2.82
CA GLY A 85 1.55 0.12 2.74
C GLY A 85 1.88 -0.52 4.09
N SER A 86 2.29 -1.79 4.07
CA SER A 86 2.55 -2.58 5.28
C SER A 86 3.94 -2.37 5.89
N VAL A 87 4.79 -1.57 5.26
CA VAL A 87 6.19 -1.34 5.67
C VAL A 87 6.39 0.06 6.24
N GLY A 88 5.35 0.90 6.17
CA GLY A 88 5.35 2.26 6.69
C GLY A 88 5.21 2.35 8.19
#